data_c0ad424f8b539222ca46be1f8baaeb7f
#
_entry.id   c0ad424f8b539222ca46be1f8baaeb7f
#
_cell.length_a   1.000
_cell.length_b   1.000
_cell.length_c   1.000
_cell.angle_alpha   90.00
_cell.angle_beta   90.00
_cell.angle_gamma   90.00
#
_symmetry.space_group_name_H-M   'P 1'
#
loop_
_entity.id
_entity.type
_entity.pdbx_description
1 polymer ?
#
loop_
_entity_poly.entity_id
_entity_poly.type
_entity_poly.pdbx_seq_one_letter_code
_entity_poly.pdbx_strand_id
1 'polypeptide(L)'
;MPDTGSLRVDVTDQNGKPIDGATAEISITGEPESTLESIQTDSNGQTESVELPAPPFEYTENPGVTQPYSEYSIIVRAPGFAPVSINGIDIFSSRRSIQDVRLTEASQVVTIGPNTLFGDYPPKIPEASIKPITPTGEIVLDRVVVPGTVVVHDGVPTDPTASNYYVSFPDYIKNVACSEIYPTWPEATITANVIAIVSFTLNRVYTEWYRNKGYSFTITSSTAFDHKWINERNIFDNVGLIVDEVFADYVSKPDVKQPILTQYCDGKRTTCSGMSQWGSKYLGDQNYSALQILRNYYGSDIYINTAEEVSGIPLSWPCLLYTSPSPRDTERS
;
A
#
# COMPACT_ATOMS: atom_id res chain seq x y z
N MET A 1 26.04 17.79 8.59
CA MET A 1 25.88 16.45 9.19
C MET A 1 24.81 15.78 8.36
N PRO A 2 24.86 14.47 8.13
CA PRO A 2 23.73 13.80 7.51
C PRO A 2 22.48 14.04 8.38
N ASP A 3 21.32 14.09 7.76
CA ASP A 3 20.06 14.09 8.48
C ASP A 3 19.84 12.72 9.14
N THR A 4 18.85 12.61 10.00
CA THR A 4 18.46 11.34 10.61
C THR A 4 16.97 11.08 10.41
N GLY A 5 16.63 9.82 10.30
CA GLY A 5 15.30 9.31 10.52
C GLY A 5 15.34 8.26 11.61
N SER A 6 14.22 7.66 11.96
CA SER A 6 14.23 6.65 13.01
C SER A 6 13.53 5.35 12.58
N LEU A 7 13.92 4.25 13.23
CA LEU A 7 13.34 2.92 13.04
C LEU A 7 12.82 2.39 14.38
N ARG A 8 11.59 1.90 14.39
CA ARG A 8 11.02 1.05 15.44
C ARG A 8 10.70 -0.32 14.84
N VAL A 9 10.93 -1.36 15.60
CA VAL A 9 10.59 -2.73 15.21
C VAL A 9 9.52 -3.27 16.16
N ASP A 10 8.43 -3.77 15.59
CA ASP A 10 7.31 -4.35 16.31
C ASP A 10 7.29 -5.86 16.04
N VAL A 11 7.41 -6.70 17.07
CA VAL A 11 7.62 -8.15 16.93
C VAL A 11 6.45 -8.94 17.52
N THR A 12 5.86 -9.81 16.73
CA THR A 12 4.76 -10.68 17.13
C THR A 12 5.03 -12.15 16.75
N ASP A 13 4.31 -13.07 17.39
CA ASP A 13 4.22 -14.46 16.92
C ASP A 13 3.23 -14.62 15.75
N GLN A 14 3.08 -15.84 15.26
CA GLN A 14 2.15 -16.19 14.17
C GLN A 14 0.66 -15.90 14.49
N ASN A 15 0.31 -15.73 15.77
CA ASN A 15 -1.05 -15.44 16.24
C ASN A 15 -1.25 -13.94 16.54
N GLY A 16 -0.24 -13.10 16.25
CA GLY A 16 -0.26 -11.67 16.55
C GLY A 16 0.00 -11.32 18.02
N LYS A 17 0.48 -12.27 18.84
CA LYS A 17 0.84 -12.00 20.22
C LYS A 17 2.21 -11.33 20.29
N PRO A 18 2.35 -10.19 21.01
CA PRO A 18 3.64 -9.53 21.20
C PRO A 18 4.71 -10.45 21.81
N ILE A 19 5.94 -10.32 21.35
CA ILE A 19 7.11 -11.05 21.86
C ILE A 19 8.00 -10.08 22.62
N ASP A 20 8.12 -10.29 23.95
CA ASP A 20 9.02 -9.56 24.85
C ASP A 20 10.44 -10.11 24.73
N GLY A 21 11.44 -9.22 24.75
CA GLY A 21 12.86 -9.59 24.73
C GLY A 21 13.37 -10.13 23.40
N ALA A 22 12.62 -9.98 22.31
CA ALA A 22 13.16 -10.25 20.97
C ALA A 22 14.28 -9.25 20.67
N THR A 23 15.39 -9.73 20.09
CA THR A 23 16.53 -8.89 19.74
C THR A 23 16.49 -8.57 18.25
N ALA A 24 16.55 -7.29 17.90
CA ALA A 24 16.72 -6.78 16.55
C ALA A 24 18.13 -6.20 16.37
N GLU A 25 18.91 -6.80 15.50
CA GLU A 25 20.26 -6.35 15.10
C GLU A 25 20.12 -5.56 13.81
N ILE A 26 20.56 -4.29 13.81
CA ILE A 26 20.42 -3.35 12.68
C ILE A 26 21.78 -3.20 12.01
N SER A 27 21.83 -3.29 10.67
CA SER A 27 23.00 -3.05 9.84
C SER A 27 22.65 -2.23 8.60
N ILE A 28 23.65 -1.69 7.90
CA ILE A 28 23.42 -1.11 6.55
C ILE A 28 23.12 -2.26 5.57
N THR A 29 22.16 -2.05 4.69
CA THR A 29 21.83 -3.05 3.66
C THR A 29 23.05 -3.32 2.77
N GLY A 30 23.41 -4.61 2.64
CA GLY A 30 24.61 -5.05 1.96
C GLY A 30 25.84 -5.26 2.87
N GLU A 31 25.78 -4.85 4.14
CA GLU A 31 26.87 -5.03 5.12
C GLU A 31 26.37 -5.76 6.39
N PRO A 32 25.83 -6.98 6.28
CA PRO A 32 25.16 -7.68 7.40
C PRO A 32 26.10 -8.01 8.57
N GLU A 33 27.40 -8.07 8.34
CA GLU A 33 28.41 -8.35 9.39
C GLU A 33 28.75 -7.11 10.23
N SER A 34 28.26 -5.92 9.83
CA SER A 34 28.53 -4.63 10.46
C SER A 34 27.30 -4.17 11.25
N THR A 35 27.02 -4.83 12.39
CA THR A 35 25.92 -4.40 13.28
C THR A 35 26.19 -3.00 13.81
N LEU A 36 25.28 -2.07 13.52
CA LEU A 36 25.32 -0.69 14.01
C LEU A 36 24.70 -0.59 15.40
N GLU A 37 23.52 -1.21 15.56
CA GLU A 37 22.72 -1.17 16.79
C GLU A 37 22.12 -2.54 17.07
N SER A 38 21.93 -2.86 18.37
CA SER A 38 21.22 -4.05 18.84
C SER A 38 20.23 -3.63 19.93
N ILE A 39 18.96 -3.81 19.66
CA ILE A 39 17.87 -3.36 20.51
C ILE A 39 16.92 -4.52 20.83
N GLN A 40 16.16 -4.37 21.93
CA GLN A 40 15.22 -5.40 22.36
C GLN A 40 13.81 -4.86 22.45
N THR A 41 12.84 -5.74 22.23
CA THR A 41 11.42 -5.44 22.40
C THR A 41 11.03 -5.47 23.88
N ASP A 42 10.05 -4.63 24.20
CA ASP A 42 9.36 -4.58 25.49
C ASP A 42 8.20 -5.61 25.57
N SER A 43 7.43 -5.56 26.65
CA SER A 43 6.26 -6.42 26.87
C SER A 43 5.14 -6.24 25.84
N ASN A 44 5.14 -5.15 25.09
CA ASN A 44 4.23 -4.91 23.97
C ASN A 44 4.79 -5.42 22.63
N GLY A 45 5.98 -6.02 22.64
CA GLY A 45 6.68 -6.48 21.45
C GLY A 45 7.31 -5.34 20.66
N GLN A 46 7.48 -4.15 21.24
CA GLN A 46 7.98 -2.97 20.56
C GLN A 46 9.39 -2.60 21.05
N THR A 47 10.25 -2.20 20.12
CA THR A 47 11.55 -1.61 20.46
C THR A 47 11.40 -0.12 20.75
N GLU A 48 12.40 0.46 21.42
CA GLU A 48 12.61 1.91 21.32
C GLU A 48 12.91 2.29 19.88
N SER A 49 12.66 3.57 19.53
CA SER A 49 13.02 4.10 18.22
C SER A 49 14.51 4.43 18.17
N VAL A 50 15.22 3.92 17.18
CA VAL A 50 16.65 4.17 16.95
C VAL A 50 16.82 5.21 15.85
N GLU A 51 17.60 6.24 16.14
CA GLU A 51 17.99 7.25 15.15
C GLU A 51 19.07 6.70 14.21
N LEU A 52 18.79 6.74 12.92
CA LEU A 52 19.66 6.23 11.87
C LEU A 52 19.97 7.33 10.84
N PRO A 53 21.22 7.40 10.33
CA PRO A 53 21.58 8.32 9.27
C PRO A 53 20.67 8.21 8.04
N ALA A 54 20.24 9.36 7.53
CA ALA A 54 19.42 9.46 6.32
C ALA A 54 20.00 10.56 5.39
N PRO A 55 19.74 10.49 4.08
CA PRO A 55 20.10 11.56 3.15
C PRO A 55 19.39 12.86 3.52
N PRO A 56 19.91 14.02 3.05
CA PRO A 56 19.28 15.31 3.25
C PRO A 56 17.83 15.35 2.78
N PHE A 57 16.97 16.02 3.55
CA PHE A 57 15.55 16.21 3.24
C PHE A 57 15.32 16.73 1.82
N GLU A 58 16.20 17.61 1.34
CA GLU A 58 16.12 18.23 0.01
C GLU A 58 16.11 17.23 -1.14
N TYR A 59 16.61 15.99 -0.92
CA TYR A 59 16.59 14.95 -1.96
C TYR A 59 15.19 14.42 -2.23
N THR A 60 14.24 14.66 -1.33
CA THR A 60 12.82 14.32 -1.51
C THR A 60 12.00 15.41 -2.18
N GLU A 61 12.58 16.61 -2.37
CA GLU A 61 11.86 17.78 -2.85
C GLU A 61 11.72 17.84 -4.38
N ASN A 62 12.64 17.19 -5.08
CA ASN A 62 12.65 17.20 -6.54
C ASN A 62 12.95 15.81 -7.08
N PRO A 63 12.37 15.45 -8.25
CA PRO A 63 12.74 14.21 -8.94
C PRO A 63 14.22 14.27 -9.31
N GLY A 64 15.00 13.37 -8.74
CA GLY A 64 16.44 13.32 -8.90
C GLY A 64 16.96 11.91 -9.19
N VAL A 65 18.26 11.84 -9.44
CA VAL A 65 19.01 10.58 -9.61
C VAL A 65 19.65 10.11 -8.31
N THR A 66 19.59 10.91 -7.26
CA THR A 66 20.16 10.58 -5.95
C THR A 66 19.08 9.94 -5.09
N GLN A 67 19.40 8.80 -4.48
CA GLN A 67 18.49 8.09 -3.59
C GLN A 67 18.15 8.97 -2.38
N PRO A 68 16.85 9.22 -2.10
CA PRO A 68 16.42 10.15 -1.04
C PRO A 68 16.24 9.49 0.33
N TYR A 69 16.63 8.22 0.48
CA TYR A 69 16.55 7.44 1.71
C TYR A 69 17.79 6.55 1.85
N SER A 70 18.10 6.16 3.08
CA SER A 70 19.06 5.10 3.36
C SER A 70 18.33 3.77 3.51
N GLU A 71 19.00 2.67 3.14
CA GLU A 71 18.47 1.32 3.29
C GLU A 71 19.19 0.57 4.40
N TYR A 72 18.41 0.05 5.34
CA TYR A 72 18.91 -0.75 6.46
C TYR A 72 18.36 -2.17 6.40
N SER A 73 19.12 -3.08 7.02
CA SER A 73 18.70 -4.46 7.23
C SER A 73 18.58 -4.74 8.70
N ILE A 74 17.64 -5.62 9.06
CA ILE A 74 17.51 -6.12 10.42
C ILE A 74 17.55 -7.64 10.43
N ILE A 75 18.05 -8.20 11.52
CA ILE A 75 17.92 -9.63 11.85
C ILE A 75 17.24 -9.70 13.23
N VAL A 76 16.03 -10.28 13.27
CA VAL A 76 15.26 -10.43 14.49
C VAL A 76 15.33 -11.86 15.00
N ARG A 77 15.63 -12.01 16.28
CA ARG A 77 15.75 -13.30 16.98
C ARG A 77 14.99 -13.27 18.30
N ALA A 78 14.32 -14.38 18.62
CA ALA A 78 13.75 -14.62 19.94
C ALA A 78 13.88 -16.11 20.31
N PRO A 79 13.96 -16.48 21.62
CA PRO A 79 14.00 -17.87 22.05
C PRO A 79 12.76 -18.65 21.60
N GLY A 80 12.96 -19.80 20.98
CA GLY A 80 11.88 -20.67 20.49
C GLY A 80 11.34 -20.33 19.10
N PHE A 81 11.91 -19.34 18.43
CA PHE A 81 11.54 -18.95 17.08
C PHE A 81 12.74 -19.02 16.12
N ALA A 82 12.48 -19.24 14.86
CA ALA A 82 13.50 -19.09 13.82
C ALA A 82 13.74 -17.60 13.50
N PRO A 83 14.97 -17.21 13.10
CA PRO A 83 15.29 -15.83 12.81
C PRO A 83 14.59 -15.34 11.55
N VAL A 84 14.24 -14.04 11.54
CA VAL A 84 13.74 -13.33 10.38
C VAL A 84 14.76 -12.26 9.99
N SER A 85 15.11 -12.19 8.71
CA SER A 85 15.97 -11.16 8.12
C SER A 85 15.16 -10.31 7.15
N ILE A 86 15.20 -8.99 7.31
CA ILE A 86 14.55 -8.03 6.41
C ILE A 86 15.61 -7.07 5.90
N ASN A 87 15.70 -6.93 4.58
CA ASN A 87 16.66 -6.07 3.89
C ASN A 87 15.91 -4.95 3.15
N GLY A 88 16.53 -3.78 3.06
CA GLY A 88 15.99 -2.66 2.29
C GLY A 88 14.93 -1.86 3.03
N ILE A 89 15.02 -1.74 4.36
CA ILE A 89 14.13 -0.89 5.13
C ILE A 89 14.49 0.58 4.84
N ASP A 90 13.55 1.33 4.27
CA ASP A 90 13.75 2.72 3.89
C ASP A 90 13.71 3.64 5.11
N ILE A 91 14.76 4.46 5.29
CA ILE A 91 14.84 5.49 6.33
C ILE A 91 14.97 6.86 5.66
N PHE A 92 13.93 7.69 5.82
CA PHE A 92 13.88 9.06 5.33
C PHE A 92 14.21 10.07 6.44
N SER A 93 14.80 11.22 6.04
CA SER A 93 15.05 12.32 6.94
C SER A 93 13.80 12.73 7.72
N SER A 94 13.96 12.90 9.05
CA SER A 94 12.91 13.36 9.97
C SER A 94 11.61 12.55 9.96
N ARG A 95 11.69 11.28 9.55
CA ARG A 95 10.54 10.37 9.54
C ARG A 95 10.83 9.08 10.31
N ARG A 96 9.79 8.54 10.93
CA ARG A 96 9.85 7.25 11.60
C ARG A 96 9.32 6.15 10.69
N SER A 97 10.14 5.11 10.50
CA SER A 97 9.76 3.84 9.90
C SER A 97 9.37 2.87 11.01
N ILE A 98 8.29 2.13 10.80
CA ILE A 98 7.85 1.03 11.67
C ILE A 98 7.97 -0.25 10.85
N GLN A 99 8.73 -1.22 11.37
CA GLN A 99 8.89 -2.53 10.76
C GLN A 99 8.20 -3.58 11.61
N ASP A 100 7.09 -4.09 11.12
CA ASP A 100 6.43 -5.24 11.70
C ASP A 100 7.20 -6.52 11.35
N VAL A 101 7.43 -7.38 12.33
CA VAL A 101 8.10 -8.66 12.17
C VAL A 101 7.28 -9.76 12.82
N ARG A 102 6.93 -10.76 12.04
CA ARG A 102 6.23 -11.95 12.54
C ARG A 102 7.19 -13.13 12.64
N LEU A 103 7.48 -13.56 13.86
CA LEU A 103 8.33 -14.72 14.10
C LEU A 103 7.53 -16.03 14.05
N THR A 104 8.10 -17.02 13.37
CA THR A 104 7.54 -18.37 13.22
C THR A 104 8.61 -19.43 13.52
N GLU A 105 8.28 -20.70 13.33
CA GLU A 105 9.25 -21.81 13.42
C GLU A 105 10.18 -21.89 12.20
N ALA A 106 9.82 -21.20 11.11
CA ALA A 106 10.60 -21.17 9.86
C ALA A 106 11.34 -19.85 9.69
N SER A 107 12.60 -19.90 9.34
CA SER A 107 13.39 -18.72 8.98
C SER A 107 12.83 -18.05 7.73
N GLN A 108 12.82 -16.72 7.74
CA GLN A 108 12.35 -15.92 6.61
C GLN A 108 13.41 -14.88 6.22
N VAL A 109 13.49 -14.62 4.93
CA VAL A 109 14.27 -13.51 4.36
C VAL A 109 13.35 -12.70 3.47
N VAL A 110 13.18 -11.43 3.81
CA VAL A 110 12.39 -10.46 3.05
C VAL A 110 13.32 -9.43 2.46
N THR A 111 13.08 -9.02 1.22
CA THR A 111 13.80 -7.91 0.59
C THR A 111 12.80 -6.89 0.08
N ILE A 112 12.87 -5.69 0.63
CA ILE A 112 12.07 -4.54 0.23
C ILE A 112 12.75 -3.91 -0.98
N GLY A 113 12.04 -3.81 -2.09
CA GLY A 113 12.51 -3.12 -3.29
C GLY A 113 12.32 -1.61 -3.19
N PRO A 114 12.97 -0.83 -4.06
CA PRO A 114 12.97 0.63 -4.00
C PRO A 114 11.56 1.21 -4.19
N ASN A 115 11.36 2.45 -3.67
CA ASN A 115 10.12 3.21 -3.88
C ASN A 115 9.93 3.53 -5.37
N THR A 116 8.68 3.58 -5.86
CA THR A 116 8.38 3.81 -7.29
C THR A 116 8.81 5.17 -7.80
N LEU A 117 8.92 6.18 -6.92
CA LEU A 117 9.42 7.50 -7.30
C LEU A 117 10.93 7.52 -7.58
N PHE A 118 11.67 6.50 -7.10
CA PHE A 118 13.11 6.39 -7.30
C PHE A 118 13.50 5.20 -8.19
N GLY A 119 12.91 4.02 -7.98
CA GLY A 119 13.19 2.80 -8.75
C GLY A 119 12.66 2.84 -10.19
N ASP A 120 13.20 1.99 -11.05
CA ASP A 120 12.69 1.78 -12.41
C ASP A 120 11.59 0.73 -12.41
N TYR A 121 10.40 1.13 -12.86
CA TYR A 121 9.24 0.25 -12.99
C TYR A 121 8.64 0.32 -14.38
N PRO A 122 8.01 -0.76 -14.87
CA PRO A 122 7.37 -0.76 -16.17
C PRO A 122 6.21 0.25 -16.20
N PRO A 123 5.95 0.89 -17.34
CA PRO A 123 4.79 1.77 -17.50
C PRO A 123 3.50 0.99 -17.32
N LYS A 124 2.45 1.67 -16.82
CA LYS A 124 1.12 1.08 -16.69
C LYS A 124 0.57 0.66 -18.06
N ILE A 125 0.00 -0.54 -18.10
CA ILE A 125 -0.72 -1.02 -19.28
C ILE A 125 -2.07 -0.29 -19.32
N PRO A 126 -2.46 0.32 -20.46
CA PRO A 126 -3.75 0.97 -20.58
C PRO A 126 -4.92 0.01 -20.30
N GLU A 127 -5.89 0.44 -19.50
CA GLU A 127 -7.08 -0.36 -19.16
C GLU A 127 -7.78 -0.95 -20.38
N ALA A 128 -7.90 -0.17 -21.45
CA ALA A 128 -8.50 -0.62 -22.71
C ALA A 128 -7.76 -1.81 -23.35
N SER A 129 -6.45 -1.97 -23.04
CA SER A 129 -5.64 -3.09 -23.55
C SER A 129 -5.80 -4.35 -22.71
N ILE A 130 -6.23 -4.20 -21.44
CA ILE A 130 -6.37 -5.31 -20.50
C ILE A 130 -7.79 -5.89 -20.55
N LYS A 131 -8.77 -5.09 -20.97
CA LYS A 131 -10.19 -5.41 -20.90
C LYS A 131 -10.73 -5.91 -22.23
N PRO A 132 -10.85 -7.23 -22.47
CA PRO A 132 -11.79 -7.70 -23.48
C PRO A 132 -13.20 -7.33 -23.00
N ILE A 133 -13.95 -6.61 -23.81
CA ILE A 133 -15.38 -6.37 -23.59
C ILE A 133 -16.04 -7.75 -23.61
N THR A 134 -16.45 -8.24 -22.46
CA THR A 134 -17.28 -9.45 -22.42
C THR A 134 -18.71 -9.06 -22.75
N PRO A 135 -19.35 -9.68 -23.73
CA PRO A 135 -20.72 -9.35 -24.16
C PRO A 135 -21.79 -9.62 -23.09
N THR A 136 -21.42 -10.24 -21.97
CA THR A 136 -22.36 -10.78 -20.97
C THR A 136 -22.60 -9.85 -19.76
N GLY A 137 -22.16 -8.60 -19.80
CA GLY A 137 -22.33 -7.68 -18.67
C GLY A 137 -21.37 -7.99 -17.52
N GLU A 138 -20.69 -6.98 -17.03
CA GLU A 138 -19.84 -7.11 -15.86
C GLU A 138 -20.71 -7.22 -14.61
N ILE A 139 -20.38 -8.17 -13.74
CA ILE A 139 -20.94 -8.18 -12.39
C ILE A 139 -20.27 -7.04 -11.64
N VAL A 140 -21.06 -6.08 -11.18
CA VAL A 140 -20.62 -5.02 -10.29
C VAL A 140 -21.38 -5.12 -8.98
N LEU A 141 -20.78 -4.65 -7.89
CA LEU A 141 -21.48 -4.57 -6.61
C LEU A 141 -22.61 -3.53 -6.70
N ASP A 142 -23.66 -3.69 -5.92
CA ASP A 142 -24.77 -2.75 -5.84
C ASP A 142 -24.42 -1.46 -5.06
N ARG A 143 -23.38 -1.52 -4.23
CA ARG A 143 -22.86 -0.43 -3.42
C ARG A 143 -21.34 -0.49 -3.28
N VAL A 144 -20.73 0.64 -2.93
CA VAL A 144 -19.29 0.71 -2.65
C VAL A 144 -19.05 0.26 -1.22
N VAL A 145 -18.17 -0.71 -1.03
CA VAL A 145 -17.82 -1.24 0.29
C VAL A 145 -16.31 -1.37 0.45
N VAL A 146 -15.82 -1.13 1.65
CA VAL A 146 -14.47 -1.49 2.06
C VAL A 146 -14.50 -2.95 2.52
N PRO A 147 -13.84 -3.88 1.80
CA PRO A 147 -13.77 -5.27 2.24
C PRO A 147 -12.82 -5.40 3.44
N GLY A 148 -13.11 -6.32 4.35
CA GLY A 148 -12.20 -6.58 5.48
C GLY A 148 -10.83 -7.10 5.03
N THR A 149 -10.76 -7.73 3.85
CA THR A 149 -9.54 -8.34 3.30
C THR A 149 -9.43 -8.10 1.80
N VAL A 150 -8.24 -7.76 1.35
CA VAL A 150 -7.83 -7.70 -0.06
C VAL A 150 -6.96 -8.92 -0.35
N VAL A 151 -7.24 -9.63 -1.44
CA VAL A 151 -6.37 -10.71 -1.92
C VAL A 151 -5.40 -10.13 -2.94
N VAL A 152 -4.13 -10.02 -2.55
CA VAL A 152 -3.06 -9.47 -3.40
C VAL A 152 -2.35 -10.62 -4.10
N HIS A 153 -2.37 -10.61 -5.42
CA HIS A 153 -1.57 -11.51 -6.25
C HIS A 153 -0.18 -10.90 -6.48
N ASP A 154 0.86 -11.51 -5.92
CA ASP A 154 2.20 -10.93 -5.90
C ASP A 154 2.96 -11.18 -7.21
N GLY A 155 2.44 -10.61 -8.28
CA GLY A 155 2.98 -10.76 -9.63
C GLY A 155 2.08 -10.14 -10.69
N VAL A 156 2.37 -10.47 -11.95
CA VAL A 156 1.47 -10.11 -13.07
C VAL A 156 0.26 -11.05 -13.08
N PRO A 157 -0.92 -10.62 -13.56
CA PRO A 157 -2.15 -11.41 -13.46
C PRO A 157 -2.07 -12.83 -14.06
N THR A 158 -1.19 -13.02 -15.02
CA THR A 158 -1.04 -14.29 -15.76
C THR A 158 0.03 -15.20 -15.19
N ASP A 159 0.70 -14.82 -14.10
CA ASP A 159 1.71 -15.66 -13.46
C ASP A 159 1.05 -16.68 -12.50
N PRO A 160 0.95 -17.95 -12.86
CA PRO A 160 0.31 -18.96 -12.02
C PRO A 160 1.19 -19.40 -10.84
N THR A 161 2.44 -18.95 -10.78
CA THR A 161 3.39 -19.30 -9.72
C THR A 161 3.43 -18.24 -8.61
N ALA A 162 2.87 -17.06 -8.87
CA ALA A 162 2.82 -15.98 -7.91
C ALA A 162 1.90 -16.30 -6.72
N SER A 163 2.35 -15.94 -5.52
CA SER A 163 1.59 -16.16 -4.28
C SER A 163 0.42 -15.20 -4.16
N ASN A 164 -0.66 -15.64 -3.50
CA ASN A 164 -1.74 -14.78 -3.09
C ASN A 164 -1.65 -14.49 -1.58
N TYR A 165 -1.61 -13.21 -1.24
CA TYR A 165 -1.58 -12.74 0.14
C TYR A 165 -2.94 -12.17 0.55
N TYR A 166 -3.39 -12.51 1.76
CA TYR A 166 -4.64 -12.03 2.34
C TYR A 166 -4.31 -10.92 3.33
N VAL A 167 -4.58 -9.68 2.95
CA VAL A 167 -4.15 -8.48 3.69
C VAL A 167 -5.39 -7.68 4.11
N SER A 168 -5.42 -7.12 5.31
CA SER A 168 -6.50 -6.20 5.68
C SER A 168 -6.52 -5.00 4.74
N PHE A 169 -7.69 -4.43 4.47
CA PHE A 169 -7.78 -3.32 3.54
C PHE A 169 -6.92 -2.11 3.96
N PRO A 170 -6.96 -1.65 5.24
CA PRO A 170 -6.09 -0.56 5.67
C PRO A 170 -4.59 -0.89 5.52
N ASP A 171 -4.16 -2.10 5.87
CA ASP A 171 -2.74 -2.50 5.76
C ASP A 171 -2.30 -2.57 4.29
N TYR A 172 -3.18 -3.00 3.38
CA TYR A 172 -2.93 -2.94 1.95
C TYR A 172 -2.68 -1.48 1.50
N ILE A 173 -3.54 -0.55 1.89
CA ILE A 173 -3.41 0.86 1.52
C ILE A 173 -2.15 1.48 2.12
N LYS A 174 -1.83 1.19 3.40
CA LYS A 174 -0.58 1.65 4.04
C LYS A 174 0.65 1.18 3.27
N ASN A 175 0.68 -0.09 2.92
CA ASN A 175 1.78 -0.71 2.18
C ASN A 175 1.97 -0.04 0.81
N VAL A 176 0.90 0.09 0.03
CA VAL A 176 0.94 0.75 -1.27
C VAL A 176 1.40 2.20 -1.15
N ALA A 177 0.81 2.97 -0.24
CA ALA A 177 1.19 4.38 -0.04
C ALA A 177 2.68 4.52 0.30
N CYS A 178 3.18 3.70 1.22
CA CYS A 178 4.60 3.70 1.58
C CYS A 178 5.52 3.20 0.45
N SER A 179 5.01 2.43 -0.51
CA SER A 179 5.75 1.98 -1.69
C SER A 179 5.78 3.01 -2.83
N GLU A 180 4.82 3.93 -2.86
CA GLU A 180 4.53 4.76 -4.03
C GLU A 180 4.79 6.24 -3.83
N ILE A 181 4.81 6.75 -2.57
CA ILE A 181 5.03 8.17 -2.27
C ILE A 181 6.08 8.35 -1.17
N TYR A 182 6.64 9.55 -1.08
CA TYR A 182 7.60 9.86 -0.01
C TYR A 182 6.89 10.40 1.24
N PRO A 183 7.26 9.90 2.43
CA PRO A 183 6.63 10.32 3.69
C PRO A 183 6.98 11.77 4.08
N THR A 184 7.95 12.37 3.41
CA THR A 184 8.41 13.74 3.63
C THR A 184 7.53 14.79 2.95
N TRP A 185 6.66 14.39 2.03
CA TRP A 185 5.81 15.31 1.27
C TRP A 185 4.75 15.99 2.15
N PRO A 186 4.17 17.13 1.69
CA PRO A 186 3.08 17.80 2.41
C PRO A 186 1.92 16.85 2.69
N GLU A 187 1.31 16.99 3.87
CA GLU A 187 0.18 16.15 4.32
C GLU A 187 -0.96 16.12 3.28
N ALA A 188 -1.35 17.28 2.74
CA ALA A 188 -2.38 17.35 1.72
C ALA A 188 -2.03 16.55 0.44
N THR A 189 -0.74 16.48 0.09
CA THR A 189 -0.25 15.67 -1.02
C THR A 189 -0.36 14.18 -0.69
N ILE A 190 0.09 13.78 0.49
CA ILE A 190 0.00 12.37 0.94
C ILE A 190 -1.46 11.95 0.97
N THR A 191 -2.34 12.75 1.59
CA THR A 191 -3.78 12.49 1.66
C THR A 191 -4.42 12.34 0.27
N ALA A 192 -4.11 13.22 -0.67
CA ALA A 192 -4.63 13.14 -2.04
C ALA A 192 -4.19 11.84 -2.76
N ASN A 193 -2.93 11.44 -2.59
CA ASN A 193 -2.42 10.19 -3.14
C ASN A 193 -3.05 8.97 -2.47
N VAL A 194 -3.21 8.98 -1.14
CA VAL A 194 -3.89 7.91 -0.40
C VAL A 194 -5.34 7.74 -0.89
N ILE A 195 -6.11 8.83 -0.98
CA ILE A 195 -7.50 8.77 -1.49
C ILE A 195 -7.54 8.26 -2.94
N ALA A 196 -6.55 8.61 -3.76
CA ALA A 196 -6.45 8.07 -5.12
C ALA A 196 -6.18 6.55 -5.10
N ILE A 197 -5.28 6.06 -4.24
CA ILE A 197 -5.02 4.62 -4.05
C ILE A 197 -6.28 3.90 -3.57
N VAL A 198 -6.98 4.45 -2.59
CA VAL A 198 -8.26 3.90 -2.08
C VAL A 198 -9.30 3.82 -3.20
N SER A 199 -9.53 4.92 -3.93
CA SER A 199 -10.49 4.97 -5.04
C SER A 199 -10.20 3.93 -6.11
N PHE A 200 -8.94 3.80 -6.52
CA PHE A 200 -8.50 2.79 -7.48
C PHE A 200 -8.80 1.38 -6.97
N THR A 201 -8.42 1.10 -5.72
CA THR A 201 -8.64 -0.21 -5.10
C THR A 201 -10.14 -0.52 -4.98
N LEU A 202 -10.96 0.43 -4.52
CA LEU A 202 -12.40 0.26 -4.43
C LEU A 202 -13.07 0.14 -5.81
N ASN A 203 -12.51 0.73 -6.87
CA ASN A 203 -12.95 0.48 -8.23
C ASN A 203 -12.72 -0.98 -8.64
N ARG A 204 -11.56 -1.55 -8.32
CA ARG A 204 -11.25 -2.98 -8.56
C ARG A 204 -12.20 -3.91 -7.80
N VAL A 205 -12.51 -3.57 -6.55
CA VAL A 205 -13.48 -4.29 -5.72
C VAL A 205 -14.88 -4.17 -6.31
N TYR A 206 -15.35 -2.95 -6.56
CA TYR A 206 -16.70 -2.66 -7.03
C TYR A 206 -17.01 -3.34 -8.37
N THR A 207 -16.07 -3.33 -9.30
CA THR A 207 -16.21 -3.92 -10.63
C THR A 207 -15.88 -5.41 -10.69
N GLU A 208 -15.48 -6.02 -9.58
CA GLU A 208 -15.01 -7.43 -9.56
C GLU A 208 -13.97 -7.69 -10.69
N TRP A 209 -13.09 -6.72 -10.92
CA TRP A 209 -12.25 -6.62 -12.11
C TRP A 209 -11.54 -7.90 -12.50
N TYR A 210 -10.84 -8.53 -11.57
CA TYR A 210 -10.11 -9.78 -11.83
C TYR A 210 -11.02 -10.99 -11.74
N ARG A 211 -11.98 -10.99 -10.83
CA ARG A 211 -12.92 -12.11 -10.66
C ARG A 211 -13.81 -12.30 -11.87
N ASN A 212 -14.26 -11.22 -12.49
CA ASN A 212 -14.99 -11.27 -13.77
C ASN A 212 -14.17 -11.88 -14.93
N LYS A 213 -12.85 -12.02 -14.76
CA LYS A 213 -11.93 -12.65 -15.71
C LYS A 213 -11.52 -14.07 -15.29
N GLY A 214 -12.12 -14.60 -14.23
CA GLY A 214 -11.85 -15.95 -13.73
C GLY A 214 -10.66 -16.07 -12.78
N TYR A 215 -10.10 -14.95 -12.32
CA TYR A 215 -9.03 -14.96 -11.32
C TYR A 215 -9.61 -15.02 -9.89
N SER A 216 -8.81 -15.53 -8.94
CA SER A 216 -9.21 -15.69 -7.54
C SER A 216 -8.69 -14.60 -6.60
N PHE A 217 -8.18 -13.50 -7.15
CA PHE A 217 -7.60 -12.38 -6.37
C PHE A 217 -8.33 -11.06 -6.66
N THR A 218 -8.12 -10.07 -5.80
CA THR A 218 -8.74 -8.75 -5.89
C THR A 218 -7.90 -7.79 -6.74
N ILE A 219 -6.57 -7.82 -6.56
CA ILE A 219 -5.63 -6.86 -7.12
C ILE A 219 -4.23 -7.51 -7.23
N THR A 220 -3.34 -6.91 -8.03
CA THR A 220 -1.97 -7.38 -8.18
C THR A 220 -0.96 -6.45 -7.50
N SER A 221 0.26 -6.97 -7.22
CA SER A 221 1.40 -6.15 -6.78
C SER A 221 2.17 -5.50 -7.95
N SER A 222 1.73 -5.75 -9.18
CA SER A 222 2.42 -5.28 -10.38
C SER A 222 2.06 -3.84 -10.73
N THR A 223 3.05 -2.96 -10.74
CA THR A 223 2.89 -1.54 -11.13
C THR A 223 2.42 -1.36 -12.57
N ALA A 224 2.59 -2.35 -13.43
CA ALA A 224 2.08 -2.31 -14.80
C ALA A 224 0.55 -2.42 -14.86
N PHE A 225 -0.07 -3.08 -13.89
CA PHE A 225 -1.50 -3.34 -13.84
C PHE A 225 -2.21 -2.52 -12.76
N ASP A 226 -1.67 -2.55 -11.54
CA ASP A 226 -2.29 -1.93 -10.37
C ASP A 226 -1.26 -1.09 -9.58
N HIS A 227 -0.92 -1.50 -8.38
CA HIS A 227 -0.11 -0.75 -7.43
C HIS A 227 1.20 -1.49 -7.09
N LYS A 228 2.19 -0.74 -6.61
CA LYS A 228 3.34 -1.35 -5.95
C LYS A 228 2.94 -1.78 -4.55
N TRP A 229 2.90 -3.07 -4.34
CA TRP A 229 2.76 -3.68 -3.02
C TRP A 229 3.95 -4.60 -2.77
N ILE A 230 4.51 -4.59 -1.57
CA ILE A 230 5.66 -5.42 -1.20
C ILE A 230 5.33 -6.13 0.11
N ASN A 231 5.39 -7.47 0.10
CA ASN A 231 5.12 -8.22 1.32
C ASN A 231 6.06 -7.79 2.45
N GLU A 232 5.48 -7.53 3.63
CA GLU A 232 6.20 -7.19 4.87
C GLU A 232 7.13 -5.95 4.81
N ARG A 233 6.83 -4.99 3.93
CA ARG A 233 7.58 -3.74 3.94
C ARG A 233 7.28 -2.90 5.19
N ASN A 234 8.25 -2.06 5.60
CA ASN A 234 8.07 -1.06 6.64
C ASN A 234 7.00 -0.03 6.29
N ILE A 235 6.31 0.50 7.29
CA ILE A 235 5.32 1.58 7.17
C ILE A 235 5.88 2.85 7.78
N PHE A 236 5.72 3.99 7.09
CA PHE A 236 6.05 5.30 7.66
C PHE A 236 4.90 5.76 8.56
N ASP A 237 5.24 6.10 9.80
CA ASP A 237 4.27 6.41 10.85
C ASP A 237 3.23 7.47 10.44
N ASN A 238 3.70 8.59 9.88
CA ASN A 238 2.82 9.66 9.42
C ASN A 238 1.91 9.25 8.24
N VAL A 239 2.40 8.41 7.33
CA VAL A 239 1.58 7.87 6.23
C VAL A 239 0.54 6.90 6.77
N GLY A 240 0.93 6.04 7.72
CA GLY A 240 0.03 5.12 8.40
C GLY A 240 -1.14 5.85 9.09
N LEU A 241 -0.85 6.92 9.82
CA LEU A 241 -1.89 7.76 10.48
C LEU A 241 -2.85 8.39 9.47
N ILE A 242 -2.34 8.94 8.35
CA ILE A 242 -3.20 9.50 7.29
C ILE A 242 -4.10 8.41 6.69
N VAL A 243 -3.56 7.21 6.45
CA VAL A 243 -4.37 6.10 5.94
C VAL A 243 -5.48 5.74 6.93
N ASP A 244 -5.17 5.65 8.23
CA ASP A 244 -6.17 5.33 9.26
C ASP A 244 -7.33 6.35 9.31
N GLU A 245 -7.08 7.59 8.90
CA GLU A 245 -8.11 8.63 8.81
C GLU A 245 -8.99 8.53 7.55
N VAL A 246 -8.41 8.09 6.40
CA VAL A 246 -9.09 8.21 5.10
C VAL A 246 -9.21 6.91 4.30
N PHE A 247 -8.92 5.74 4.89
CA PHE A 247 -8.91 4.46 4.14
C PHE A 247 -10.28 4.06 3.55
N ALA A 248 -11.36 4.67 4.00
CA ALA A 248 -12.70 4.45 3.45
C ALA A 248 -13.14 5.56 2.47
N ASP A 249 -12.34 6.61 2.31
CA ASP A 249 -12.67 7.76 1.48
C ASP A 249 -12.25 7.54 0.02
N TYR A 250 -13.18 7.80 -0.90
CA TYR A 250 -12.95 7.60 -2.33
C TYR A 250 -13.52 8.74 -3.18
N VAL A 251 -13.03 8.84 -4.39
CA VAL A 251 -13.43 9.87 -5.36
C VAL A 251 -14.66 9.41 -6.15
N SER A 252 -15.70 10.25 -6.14
CA SER A 252 -16.97 10.04 -6.84
C SER A 252 -17.26 11.16 -7.80
N LYS A 253 -18.11 10.86 -8.80
CA LYS A 253 -18.79 11.87 -9.63
C LYS A 253 -20.29 11.93 -9.29
N PRO A 254 -20.94 13.10 -9.49
CA PRO A 254 -22.39 13.18 -9.36
C PRO A 254 -23.07 12.10 -10.22
N ASP A 255 -24.11 11.48 -9.66
CA ASP A 255 -24.93 10.46 -10.31
C ASP A 255 -24.21 9.19 -10.78
N VAL A 256 -22.95 8.98 -10.37
CA VAL A 256 -22.16 7.77 -10.67
C VAL A 256 -21.85 7.03 -9.37
N LYS A 257 -22.39 5.82 -9.20
CA LYS A 257 -22.13 4.99 -8.01
C LYS A 257 -20.69 4.46 -7.97
N GLN A 258 -20.15 4.10 -9.12
CA GLN A 258 -18.83 3.48 -9.23
C GLN A 258 -17.74 4.45 -8.79
N PRO A 259 -16.80 4.03 -7.91
CA PRO A 259 -15.59 4.80 -7.62
C PRO A 259 -14.82 5.13 -8.90
N ILE A 260 -14.26 6.32 -8.99
CA ILE A 260 -13.42 6.67 -10.13
C ILE A 260 -12.19 5.76 -10.14
N LEU A 261 -11.82 5.24 -11.30
CA LEU A 261 -10.54 4.58 -11.49
C LEU A 261 -9.44 5.66 -11.53
N THR A 262 -8.92 5.99 -10.37
CA THR A 262 -7.96 7.06 -10.16
C THR A 262 -6.55 6.62 -10.52
N GLN A 263 -6.28 6.44 -11.81
CA GLN A 263 -4.93 6.14 -12.28
C GLN A 263 -3.96 7.27 -11.94
N TYR A 264 -2.73 6.91 -11.66
CA TYR A 264 -1.63 7.84 -11.39
C TYR A 264 -0.28 7.28 -11.85
N CYS A 265 0.71 8.13 -11.93
CA CYS A 265 2.10 7.78 -12.24
C CYS A 265 3.03 8.85 -11.65
N ASP A 266 4.33 8.63 -11.69
CA ASP A 266 5.28 9.61 -11.17
C ASP A 266 5.18 10.97 -11.88
N GLY A 267 4.80 10.97 -13.16
CA GLY A 267 4.63 12.19 -13.96
C GLY A 267 5.93 12.82 -14.43
N LYS A 268 7.05 12.11 -14.30
CA LYS A 268 8.39 12.54 -14.74
C LYS A 268 9.04 11.51 -15.66
N ARG A 269 9.24 10.31 -15.20
CA ARG A 269 9.77 9.18 -15.99
C ARG A 269 8.66 8.53 -16.81
N THR A 270 7.47 8.48 -16.24
CA THR A 270 6.28 7.91 -16.87
C THR A 270 5.18 8.96 -16.90
N THR A 271 4.48 9.08 -18.03
CA THR A 271 3.28 9.93 -18.16
C THR A 271 2.03 9.06 -18.26
N CYS A 272 0.95 9.50 -17.65
CA CYS A 272 -0.35 8.84 -17.69
C CYS A 272 -1.49 9.86 -17.82
N SER A 273 -2.70 9.38 -18.06
CA SER A 273 -3.89 10.22 -18.14
C SER A 273 -4.46 10.61 -16.77
N GLY A 274 -3.85 10.14 -15.67
CA GLY A 274 -4.28 10.37 -14.30
C GLY A 274 -3.43 11.40 -13.55
N MET A 275 -3.35 11.24 -12.25
CA MET A 275 -2.60 12.16 -11.39
C MET A 275 -1.09 11.95 -11.55
N SER A 276 -0.36 13.05 -11.74
CA SER A 276 1.08 13.06 -11.56
C SER A 276 1.41 13.16 -10.07
N GLN A 277 2.14 12.20 -9.52
CA GLN A 277 2.55 12.21 -8.11
C GLN A 277 3.45 13.42 -7.81
N TRP A 278 4.45 13.69 -8.63
CA TRP A 278 5.27 14.91 -8.50
C TRP A 278 4.47 16.20 -8.76
N GLY A 279 3.48 16.14 -9.64
CA GLY A 279 2.56 17.27 -9.86
C GLY A 279 1.66 17.51 -8.64
N SER A 280 1.22 16.45 -7.96
CA SER A 280 0.45 16.58 -6.70
C SER A 280 1.28 17.21 -5.59
N LYS A 281 2.59 16.85 -5.50
CA LYS A 281 3.52 17.50 -4.58
C LYS A 281 3.65 18.98 -4.88
N TYR A 282 3.86 19.36 -6.13
CA TYR A 282 3.96 20.77 -6.52
C TYR A 282 2.72 21.58 -6.13
N LEU A 283 1.53 21.01 -6.24
CA LEU A 283 0.28 21.66 -5.79
C LEU A 283 0.22 21.74 -4.26
N GLY A 284 0.63 20.67 -3.55
CA GLY A 284 0.69 20.66 -2.09
C GLY A 284 1.65 21.72 -1.53
N ASP A 285 2.81 21.93 -2.17
CA ASP A 285 3.76 22.98 -1.82
C ASP A 285 3.16 24.39 -1.97
N GLN A 286 2.13 24.54 -2.81
CA GLN A 286 1.35 25.77 -2.99
C GLN A 286 0.13 25.84 -2.06
N ASN A 287 0.04 24.99 -1.05
CA ASN A 287 -1.04 24.91 -0.06
C ASN A 287 -2.40 24.54 -0.67
N TYR A 288 -2.44 23.78 -1.76
CA TYR A 288 -3.67 23.17 -2.23
C TYR A 288 -4.11 22.08 -1.25
N SER A 289 -5.42 22.03 -0.94
CA SER A 289 -5.97 20.91 -0.16
C SER A 289 -6.00 19.63 -0.97
N ALA A 290 -6.13 18.47 -0.29
CA ALA A 290 -6.22 17.17 -0.96
C ALA A 290 -7.34 17.13 -2.01
N LEU A 291 -8.53 17.66 -1.70
CA LEU A 291 -9.64 17.73 -2.66
C LEU A 291 -9.31 18.63 -3.87
N GLN A 292 -8.63 19.75 -3.67
CA GLN A 292 -8.22 20.62 -4.77
C GLN A 292 -7.19 19.94 -5.68
N ILE A 293 -6.25 19.18 -5.10
CA ILE A 293 -5.28 18.38 -5.83
C ILE A 293 -6.03 17.32 -6.67
N LEU A 294 -6.93 16.56 -6.06
CA LEU A 294 -7.72 15.54 -6.76
C LEU A 294 -8.57 16.15 -7.89
N ARG A 295 -9.20 17.31 -7.66
CA ARG A 295 -9.99 18.02 -8.68
C ARG A 295 -9.16 18.48 -9.88
N ASN A 296 -7.91 18.82 -9.66
CA ASN A 296 -7.01 19.21 -10.76
C ASN A 296 -6.77 18.09 -11.77
N TYR A 297 -6.86 16.82 -11.32
CA TYR A 297 -6.54 15.67 -12.17
C TYR A 297 -7.77 14.86 -12.62
N TYR A 298 -8.81 14.78 -11.80
CA TYR A 298 -9.93 13.87 -12.04
C TYR A 298 -11.24 14.59 -12.39
N GLY A 299 -11.24 15.92 -12.38
CA GLY A 299 -12.38 16.78 -12.77
C GLY A 299 -12.84 17.69 -11.64
N SER A 300 -13.30 18.88 -12.01
CA SER A 300 -13.72 19.91 -11.05
C SER A 300 -15.00 19.56 -10.31
N ASP A 301 -15.79 18.64 -10.82
CA ASP A 301 -17.08 18.18 -10.33
C ASP A 301 -16.99 16.99 -9.35
N ILE A 302 -15.80 16.44 -9.17
CA ILE A 302 -15.62 15.34 -8.22
C ILE A 302 -15.80 15.77 -6.77
N TYR A 303 -16.18 14.82 -5.95
CA TYR A 303 -16.25 14.95 -4.49
C TYR A 303 -15.71 13.69 -3.81
N ILE A 304 -15.34 13.80 -2.54
CA ILE A 304 -14.94 12.67 -1.70
C ILE A 304 -16.21 12.10 -1.05
N ASN A 305 -16.37 10.79 -1.15
CA ASN A 305 -17.42 10.03 -0.51
C ASN A 305 -16.79 8.95 0.36
N THR A 306 -17.48 8.47 1.36
CA THR A 306 -17.01 7.44 2.29
C THR A 306 -17.74 6.12 2.03
N ALA A 307 -16.99 5.04 1.88
CA ALA A 307 -17.53 3.70 1.69
C ALA A 307 -17.92 3.05 3.02
N GLU A 308 -18.93 2.19 2.98
CA GLU A 308 -19.31 1.39 4.14
C GLU A 308 -18.28 0.28 4.38
N GLU A 309 -17.84 0.14 5.62
CA GLU A 309 -16.99 -0.99 6.02
C GLU A 309 -17.83 -2.24 6.22
N VAL A 310 -17.43 -3.34 5.57
CA VAL A 310 -18.06 -4.65 5.76
C VAL A 310 -17.20 -5.46 6.70
N SER A 311 -17.55 -5.43 8.00
CA SER A 311 -16.90 -6.26 9.01
C SER A 311 -17.35 -7.71 8.92
N GLY A 312 -16.43 -8.66 8.91
CA GLY A 312 -16.69 -10.05 9.29
C GLY A 312 -16.84 -11.08 8.18
N ILE A 313 -16.30 -10.87 6.96
CA ILE A 313 -16.27 -11.92 5.95
C ILE A 313 -14.82 -12.17 5.50
N PRO A 314 -14.05 -13.03 6.21
CA PRO A 314 -12.68 -13.32 5.80
C PRO A 314 -12.62 -14.26 4.65
N LEU A 315 -13.44 -14.93 4.07
CA LEU A 315 -13.20 -15.97 3.05
C LEU A 315 -14.41 -16.35 2.18
N SER A 316 -15.58 -15.74 2.40
CA SER A 316 -16.80 -16.11 1.68
C SER A 316 -17.38 -14.96 0.83
N TRP A 317 -16.52 -14.19 0.21
CA TRP A 317 -16.94 -13.20 -0.79
C TRP A 317 -17.90 -13.78 -1.85
N PRO A 318 -17.80 -15.07 -2.25
CA PRO A 318 -18.79 -15.68 -3.13
C PRO A 318 -20.22 -15.70 -2.57
N CYS A 319 -20.40 -15.68 -1.24
CA CYS A 319 -21.75 -15.77 -0.65
C CYS A 319 -22.50 -14.43 -0.58
N LEU A 320 -21.82 -13.29 -0.61
CA LEU A 320 -22.50 -11.98 -0.63
C LEU A 320 -23.19 -11.67 -1.96
N LEU A 321 -22.65 -12.21 -3.06
CA LEU A 321 -23.22 -12.01 -4.39
C LEU A 321 -24.49 -12.85 -4.65
N TYR A 322 -24.74 -13.88 -3.83
CA TYR A 322 -25.85 -14.83 -4.05
C TYR A 322 -26.97 -14.75 -3.01
N THR A 323 -26.92 -13.83 -2.05
CA THR A 323 -27.95 -13.70 -0.99
C THR A 323 -29.02 -12.65 -1.28
N SER A 324 -28.92 -11.90 -2.34
CA SER A 324 -30.07 -11.13 -2.84
C SER A 324 -30.89 -12.03 -3.77
N PRO A 325 -32.12 -12.41 -3.43
CA PRO A 325 -32.96 -13.13 -4.37
C PRO A 325 -33.13 -12.28 -5.63
N SER A 326 -32.84 -12.89 -6.77
CA SER A 326 -33.09 -12.29 -8.07
C SER A 326 -34.59 -11.88 -8.14
N PRO A 327 -34.94 -10.71 -8.69
CA PRO A 327 -36.35 -10.34 -8.92
C PRO A 327 -37.14 -11.39 -9.71
N ARG A 328 -36.49 -12.37 -10.33
CA ARG A 328 -37.10 -13.47 -11.06
C ARG A 328 -37.53 -14.65 -10.17
N ASP A 329 -37.07 -14.73 -8.91
CA ASP A 329 -37.42 -15.84 -8.02
C ASP A 329 -38.73 -15.59 -7.24
N THR A 330 -39.29 -14.39 -7.34
CA THR A 330 -40.56 -14.01 -6.68
C THR A 330 -41.82 -14.21 -7.55
N GLU A 331 -41.71 -14.66 -8.80
CA GLU A 331 -42.84 -14.88 -9.70
C GLU A 331 -43.26 -16.35 -9.86
N ARG A 332 -42.82 -17.24 -8.99
CA ARG A 332 -43.29 -18.62 -8.97
C ARG A 332 -43.68 -19.09 -7.57
N SER A 333 -44.84 -18.64 -7.14
CA SER A 333 -45.65 -19.30 -6.09
C SER A 333 -47.12 -18.98 -6.30
#